data_3ea3c96b288054bb20c1482637bc28dc
#
_entry.id   3ea3c96b288054bb20c1482637bc28dc
#
_cell.length_a   1.000
_cell.length_b   1.000
_cell.length_c   1.000
_cell.angle_alpha   90.00
_cell.angle_beta   90.00
_cell.angle_gamma   90.00
#
_symmetry.space_group_name_H-M   'P 1'
#
loop_
_entity.id
_entity.type
_entity.pdbx_description
1 polymer ?
#
loop_
_entity_poly.entity_id
_entity_poly.type
_entity_poly.pdbx_seq_one_letter_code
_entity_poly.pdbx_strand_id
1 'polypeptide(L)'
;MIAQLVIVFYFIVCVGIILFNCFTEIISRYRSCVLKRREQRYCEEYRQLFLDNITENKKQEKRLVKELQSTSRLLTFSEALYKVENRMPEQFQQGIASVSRLMEELIPVYKRKPDMEKACLAYVFAIFHMTKFQAKEIVFPFLFDLLRNKSLYCRENALRALYSSEDIHAVMQALEFLNANEQLLPHKKILADGLLSFDKKEELIPLLWEKMSEFHPRMQVSLLDYIRYASSNWKDEMLSMLETSQDMEIQIACVRYFGRYQDERSVSFLLHHAKEEKEGVWELQNACISALAMYPGPQTLEILKKETSSKNWYVRYNAAKSLAVLNTDRDALADILQGNDRYAKEMLEYQLDEVKVQRRAGL
;
A
#
# COMPACT_ATOMS: atom_id res chain seq x y z
N MET A 1 -48.87 -38.40 -13.74
CA MET A 1 -49.03 -37.11 -14.49
C MET A 1 -48.21 -35.98 -13.88
N ILE A 2 -48.42 -35.60 -12.60
CA ILE A 2 -47.66 -34.47 -11.96
C ILE A 2 -46.17 -34.75 -11.86
N ALA A 3 -45.71 -35.92 -11.47
CA ALA A 3 -44.31 -36.29 -11.38
C ALA A 3 -43.56 -36.23 -12.74
N GLN A 4 -44.25 -36.63 -13.79
CA GLN A 4 -43.68 -36.55 -15.17
C GLN A 4 -43.52 -35.11 -15.61
N LEU A 5 -44.46 -34.22 -15.25
CA LEU A 5 -44.40 -32.83 -15.58
C LEU A 5 -43.27 -32.10 -14.85
N VAL A 6 -43.02 -32.48 -13.58
CA VAL A 6 -41.88 -31.97 -12.77
C VAL A 6 -40.55 -32.42 -13.35
N ILE A 7 -40.43 -33.70 -13.81
CA ILE A 7 -39.20 -34.20 -14.44
C ILE A 7 -38.91 -33.46 -15.73
N VAL A 8 -39.92 -33.25 -16.58
CA VAL A 8 -39.77 -32.50 -17.85
C VAL A 8 -39.37 -31.05 -17.59
N PHE A 9 -40.02 -30.41 -16.62
CA PHE A 9 -39.65 -29.04 -16.23
C PHE A 9 -38.18 -28.96 -15.76
N TYR A 10 -37.78 -29.86 -14.87
CA TYR A 10 -36.40 -29.93 -14.38
C TYR A 10 -35.40 -30.14 -15.51
N PHE A 11 -35.72 -31.04 -16.45
CA PHE A 11 -34.89 -31.28 -17.62
C PHE A 11 -34.71 -30.02 -18.50
N ILE A 12 -35.82 -29.29 -18.75
CA ILE A 12 -35.78 -28.05 -19.51
C ILE A 12 -34.89 -27.01 -18.82
N VAL A 13 -34.99 -26.87 -17.49
CA VAL A 13 -34.16 -25.94 -16.71
C VAL A 13 -32.69 -26.35 -16.78
N CYS A 14 -32.37 -27.65 -16.65
CA CYS A 14 -30.99 -28.12 -16.75
C CYS A 14 -30.40 -27.86 -18.15
N VAL A 15 -31.13 -28.13 -19.21
CA VAL A 15 -30.72 -27.83 -20.59
C VAL A 15 -30.54 -26.33 -20.79
N GLY A 16 -31.42 -25.50 -20.25
CA GLY A 16 -31.31 -24.03 -20.29
C GLY A 16 -30.03 -23.54 -19.61
N ILE A 17 -29.70 -24.08 -18.43
CA ILE A 17 -28.45 -23.72 -17.72
C ILE A 17 -27.22 -24.14 -18.52
N ILE A 18 -27.22 -25.34 -19.11
CA ILE A 18 -26.11 -25.82 -19.92
C ILE A 18 -25.90 -24.93 -21.14
N LEU A 19 -26.97 -24.61 -21.86
CA LEU A 19 -26.91 -23.73 -23.03
C LEU A 19 -26.44 -22.30 -22.65
N PHE A 20 -26.90 -21.76 -21.53
CA PHE A 20 -26.45 -20.48 -21.01
C PHE A 20 -24.94 -20.51 -20.69
N ASN A 21 -24.46 -21.52 -20.01
CA ASN A 21 -23.03 -21.68 -19.70
C ASN A 21 -22.18 -21.84 -20.96
N CYS A 22 -22.60 -22.65 -21.93
CA CYS A 22 -21.92 -22.76 -23.21
C CYS A 22 -21.87 -21.44 -23.97
N PHE A 23 -22.97 -20.70 -23.99
CA PHE A 23 -23.03 -19.39 -24.65
C PHE A 23 -22.14 -18.34 -23.99
N THR A 24 -22.15 -18.29 -22.65
CA THR A 24 -21.26 -17.37 -21.89
C THR A 24 -19.79 -17.71 -22.10
N GLU A 25 -19.44 -19.00 -22.15
CA GLU A 25 -18.06 -19.44 -22.42
C GLU A 25 -17.60 -19.05 -23.84
N ILE A 26 -18.43 -19.26 -24.85
CA ILE A 26 -18.14 -18.87 -26.25
C ILE A 26 -17.92 -17.36 -26.35
N ILE A 27 -18.80 -16.55 -25.72
CA ILE A 27 -18.66 -15.08 -25.69
C ILE A 27 -17.35 -14.68 -24.97
N SER A 28 -17.05 -15.30 -23.84
CA SER A 28 -15.84 -15.04 -23.08
C SER A 28 -14.57 -15.31 -23.89
N ARG A 29 -14.50 -16.47 -24.55
CA ARG A 29 -13.40 -16.83 -25.45
C ARG A 29 -13.26 -15.89 -26.64
N TYR A 30 -14.37 -15.51 -27.26
CA TYR A 30 -14.36 -14.54 -28.35
C TYR A 30 -13.82 -13.18 -27.88
N ARG A 31 -14.35 -12.65 -26.75
CA ARG A 31 -13.88 -11.39 -26.15
C ARG A 31 -12.37 -11.44 -25.82
N SER A 32 -11.91 -12.55 -25.23
CA SER A 32 -10.49 -12.75 -24.90
C SER A 32 -9.62 -12.76 -26.16
N CYS A 33 -10.08 -13.40 -27.25
CA CYS A 33 -9.37 -13.40 -28.50
C CYS A 33 -9.28 -12.00 -29.12
N VAL A 34 -10.37 -11.24 -29.12
CA VAL A 34 -10.38 -9.85 -29.60
C VAL A 34 -9.46 -8.94 -28.78
N LEU A 35 -9.47 -9.09 -27.45
CA LEU A 35 -8.60 -8.31 -26.55
C LEU A 35 -7.13 -8.63 -26.82
N LYS A 36 -6.76 -9.90 -26.93
CA LYS A 36 -5.37 -10.31 -27.24
C LYS A 36 -4.88 -9.77 -28.58
N ARG A 37 -5.71 -9.83 -29.63
CA ARG A 37 -5.37 -9.25 -30.95
C ARG A 37 -5.18 -7.74 -30.88
N ARG A 38 -6.04 -7.04 -30.13
CA ARG A 38 -5.93 -5.58 -29.94
C ARG A 38 -4.67 -5.22 -29.16
N GLU A 39 -4.38 -5.95 -28.13
CA GLU A 39 -3.17 -5.79 -27.33
C GLU A 39 -1.90 -5.98 -28.17
N GLN A 40 -1.82 -7.05 -28.97
CA GLN A 40 -0.71 -7.29 -29.89
C GLN A 40 -0.54 -6.13 -30.88
N ARG A 41 -1.65 -5.61 -31.41
CA ARG A 41 -1.63 -4.43 -32.30
C ARG A 41 -1.06 -3.21 -31.57
N TYR A 42 -1.43 -2.97 -30.32
CA TYR A 42 -0.92 -1.84 -29.56
C TYR A 42 0.57 -1.99 -29.21
N CYS A 43 1.06 -3.21 -28.96
CA CYS A 43 2.50 -3.45 -28.82
C CYS A 43 3.27 -3.06 -30.10
N GLU A 44 2.75 -3.44 -31.24
CA GLU A 44 3.35 -3.09 -32.53
C GLU A 44 3.24 -1.59 -32.86
N GLU A 45 2.08 -0.96 -32.60
CA GLU A 45 1.89 0.48 -32.74
C GLU A 45 2.85 1.27 -31.83
N TYR A 46 3.07 0.82 -30.59
CA TYR A 46 4.05 1.43 -29.70
C TYR A 46 5.46 1.40 -30.32
N ARG A 47 5.87 0.25 -30.82
CA ARG A 47 7.18 0.08 -31.46
C ARG A 47 7.32 1.00 -32.66
N GLN A 48 6.37 1.02 -33.56
CA GLN A 48 6.42 1.81 -34.78
C GLN A 48 6.39 3.33 -34.52
N LEU A 49 5.56 3.78 -33.58
CA LEU A 49 5.36 5.21 -33.33
C LEU A 49 6.45 5.83 -32.45
N PHE A 50 6.99 5.06 -31.49
CA PHE A 50 7.79 5.63 -30.42
C PHE A 50 9.25 5.11 -30.39
N LEU A 51 9.57 4.03 -31.10
CA LEU A 51 10.92 3.46 -31.11
C LEU A 51 11.63 3.55 -32.47
N ASP A 52 10.93 3.32 -33.56
CA ASP A 52 11.55 3.19 -34.88
C ASP A 52 11.84 4.55 -35.56
N ASN A 53 11.67 5.69 -34.86
CA ASN A 53 11.87 7.04 -35.40
C ASN A 53 11.28 7.27 -36.83
N ILE A 54 10.19 6.57 -37.13
CA ILE A 54 9.49 6.76 -38.39
C ILE A 54 8.83 8.12 -38.32
N THR A 55 9.48 9.06 -38.93
CA THR A 55 9.14 10.47 -39.09
C THR A 55 7.60 10.71 -39.10
N GLU A 56 7.17 11.51 -38.11
CA GLU A 56 5.92 12.28 -38.09
C GLU A 56 4.64 11.57 -38.57
N ASN A 57 4.23 10.53 -37.86
CA ASN A 57 2.95 9.94 -38.17
C ASN A 57 1.80 10.57 -37.34
N LYS A 58 1.71 11.94 -37.36
CA LYS A 58 0.66 12.72 -36.68
C LYS A 58 -0.78 12.16 -36.93
N LYS A 59 -0.97 11.49 -38.05
CA LYS A 59 -2.25 10.85 -38.38
C LYS A 59 -2.49 9.60 -37.52
N GLN A 60 -1.44 8.81 -37.28
CA GLN A 60 -1.55 7.60 -36.45
C GLN A 60 -1.66 7.98 -34.96
N GLU A 61 -0.93 8.98 -34.49
CA GLU A 61 -1.04 9.53 -33.13
C GLU A 61 -2.47 10.01 -32.85
N LYS A 62 -3.03 10.85 -33.73
CA LYS A 62 -4.44 11.31 -33.60
C LYS A 62 -5.45 10.18 -33.63
N ARG A 63 -5.19 9.14 -34.43
CA ARG A 63 -6.01 7.93 -34.43
C ARG A 63 -5.92 7.20 -33.10
N LEU A 64 -4.72 7.02 -32.58
CA LEU A 64 -4.50 6.35 -31.29
C LEU A 64 -5.19 7.12 -30.16
N VAL A 65 -5.00 8.43 -30.06
CA VAL A 65 -5.68 9.28 -29.07
C VAL A 65 -7.22 9.10 -29.17
N LYS A 66 -7.77 9.13 -30.40
CA LYS A 66 -9.22 8.92 -30.60
C LYS A 66 -9.67 7.53 -30.13
N GLU A 67 -8.89 6.49 -30.36
CA GLU A 67 -9.19 5.15 -29.86
C GLU A 67 -9.13 5.07 -28.34
N LEU A 68 -8.12 5.69 -27.72
CA LEU A 68 -7.90 5.69 -26.27
C LEU A 68 -8.91 6.53 -25.48
N GLN A 69 -9.74 7.31 -26.16
CA GLN A 69 -10.92 7.91 -25.53
C GLN A 69 -11.87 6.85 -24.95
N SER A 70 -11.86 5.62 -25.43
CA SER A 70 -12.59 4.50 -24.83
C SER A 70 -11.79 3.90 -23.68
N THR A 71 -12.35 3.88 -22.47
CA THR A 71 -11.69 3.34 -21.27
C THR A 71 -11.29 1.87 -21.42
N SER A 72 -12.11 1.05 -22.08
CA SER A 72 -11.73 -0.34 -22.37
C SER A 72 -10.51 -0.43 -23.30
N ARG A 73 -10.36 0.50 -24.24
CA ARG A 73 -9.20 0.54 -25.13
C ARG A 73 -7.98 1.10 -24.42
N LEU A 74 -8.16 2.10 -23.55
CA LEU A 74 -7.10 2.61 -22.69
C LEU A 74 -6.51 1.50 -21.81
N LEU A 75 -7.35 0.70 -21.15
CA LEU A 75 -6.89 -0.44 -20.32
C LEU A 75 -6.19 -1.51 -21.17
N THR A 76 -6.69 -1.82 -22.37
CA THR A 76 -5.98 -2.75 -23.27
C THR A 76 -4.63 -2.19 -23.73
N PHE A 77 -4.53 -0.88 -23.92
CA PHE A 77 -3.27 -0.22 -24.24
C PHE A 77 -2.29 -0.25 -23.06
N SER A 78 -2.77 -0.04 -21.83
CA SER A 78 -1.94 -0.17 -20.64
C SER A 78 -1.39 -1.60 -20.45
N GLU A 79 -2.18 -2.63 -20.77
CA GLU A 79 -1.69 -4.03 -20.78
C GLU A 79 -0.59 -4.24 -21.85
N ALA A 80 -0.75 -3.60 -23.01
CA ALA A 80 0.28 -3.65 -24.05
C ALA A 80 1.57 -2.94 -23.60
N LEU A 81 1.46 -1.76 -22.97
CA LEU A 81 2.62 -1.04 -22.41
C LEU A 81 3.34 -1.89 -21.35
N TYR A 82 2.61 -2.52 -20.43
CA TYR A 82 3.18 -3.41 -19.43
C TYR A 82 3.97 -4.58 -20.05
N LYS A 83 3.46 -5.16 -21.14
CA LYS A 83 4.18 -6.22 -21.86
C LYS A 83 5.44 -5.70 -22.56
N VAL A 84 5.40 -4.49 -23.11
CA VAL A 84 6.57 -3.87 -23.72
C VAL A 84 7.63 -3.58 -22.66
N GLU A 85 7.23 -3.01 -21.53
CA GLU A 85 8.11 -2.74 -20.40
C GLU A 85 8.82 -4.00 -19.89
N ASN A 86 8.08 -5.09 -19.69
CA ASN A 86 8.65 -6.36 -19.22
C ASN A 86 9.56 -7.06 -20.24
N ARG A 87 9.31 -6.89 -21.53
CA ARG A 87 10.09 -7.56 -22.58
C ARG A 87 11.27 -6.73 -23.07
N MET A 88 11.15 -5.42 -23.07
CA MET A 88 12.08 -4.48 -23.66
C MET A 88 12.20 -3.20 -22.80
N PRO A 89 12.69 -3.29 -21.54
CA PRO A 89 12.65 -2.19 -20.57
C PRO A 89 13.41 -0.95 -21.05
N GLU A 90 14.58 -1.12 -21.66
CA GLU A 90 15.38 0.01 -22.19
C GLU A 90 14.65 0.77 -23.30
N GLN A 91 14.05 0.03 -24.23
CA GLN A 91 13.28 0.62 -25.33
C GLN A 91 12.00 1.27 -24.83
N PHE A 92 11.35 0.67 -23.82
CA PHE A 92 10.19 1.26 -23.16
C PHE A 92 10.54 2.64 -22.57
N GLN A 93 11.66 2.75 -21.87
CA GLN A 93 12.10 4.02 -21.30
C GLN A 93 12.40 5.11 -22.36
N GLN A 94 12.84 4.73 -23.54
CA GLN A 94 13.07 5.67 -24.65
C GLN A 94 11.76 6.27 -25.21
N GLY A 95 10.69 5.46 -25.27
CA GLY A 95 9.42 5.85 -25.87
C GLY A 95 8.41 6.47 -24.89
N ILE A 96 8.51 6.17 -23.60
CA ILE A 96 7.45 6.51 -22.63
C ILE A 96 7.18 8.01 -22.49
N ALA A 97 8.21 8.85 -22.64
CA ALA A 97 8.05 10.30 -22.59
C ALA A 97 7.14 10.83 -23.73
N SER A 98 7.27 10.27 -24.92
CA SER A 98 6.44 10.64 -26.08
C SER A 98 5.00 10.15 -25.90
N VAL A 99 4.82 8.91 -25.42
CA VAL A 99 3.51 8.38 -25.06
C VAL A 99 2.84 9.23 -23.99
N SER A 100 3.59 9.63 -22.97
CA SER A 100 3.07 10.42 -21.85
C SER A 100 2.49 11.76 -22.33
N ARG A 101 3.20 12.45 -23.23
CA ARG A 101 2.72 13.69 -23.84
C ARG A 101 1.48 13.47 -24.71
N LEU A 102 1.46 12.40 -25.49
CA LEU A 102 0.27 12.05 -26.27
C LEU A 102 -0.95 11.79 -25.38
N MET A 103 -0.75 11.14 -24.23
CA MET A 103 -1.81 10.82 -23.28
C MET A 103 -2.40 12.05 -22.58
N GLU A 104 -1.69 13.17 -22.54
CA GLU A 104 -2.25 14.45 -22.04
C GLU A 104 -3.51 14.87 -22.82
N GLU A 105 -3.54 14.59 -24.13
CA GLU A 105 -4.68 14.93 -24.99
C GLU A 105 -5.99 14.23 -24.58
N LEU A 106 -5.90 13.19 -23.75
CA LEU A 106 -7.07 12.49 -23.20
C LEU A 106 -7.72 13.23 -22.02
N ILE A 107 -6.96 14.08 -21.31
CA ILE A 107 -7.45 14.75 -20.09
C ILE A 107 -8.75 15.51 -20.30
N PRO A 108 -8.92 16.37 -21.35
CA PRO A 108 -10.16 17.10 -21.57
C PRO A 108 -11.38 16.19 -21.79
N VAL A 109 -11.18 15.03 -22.41
CA VAL A 109 -12.23 14.04 -22.64
C VAL A 109 -12.58 13.33 -21.34
N TYR A 110 -11.56 12.86 -20.60
CA TYR A 110 -11.77 12.12 -19.37
C TYR A 110 -12.33 12.98 -18.23
N LYS A 111 -12.07 14.28 -18.18
CA LYS A 111 -12.72 15.21 -17.24
C LYS A 111 -14.26 15.16 -17.28
N ARG A 112 -14.84 14.79 -18.41
CA ARG A 112 -16.29 14.71 -18.60
C ARG A 112 -16.89 13.32 -18.38
N LYS A 113 -16.06 12.33 -18.10
CA LYS A 113 -16.46 10.93 -17.91
C LYS A 113 -16.89 10.63 -16.46
N PRO A 114 -17.55 9.48 -16.23
CA PRO A 114 -17.83 8.98 -14.89
C PRO A 114 -16.53 8.81 -14.07
N ASP A 115 -16.64 8.91 -12.75
CA ASP A 115 -15.50 8.93 -11.84
C ASP A 115 -14.57 7.73 -11.97
N MET A 116 -15.13 6.54 -12.14
CA MET A 116 -14.31 5.32 -12.34
C MET A 116 -13.45 5.39 -13.61
N GLU A 117 -13.96 6.00 -14.67
CA GLU A 117 -13.21 6.15 -15.92
C GLU A 117 -12.12 7.21 -15.79
N LYS A 118 -12.37 8.32 -15.06
CA LYS A 118 -11.34 9.31 -14.69
C LYS A 118 -10.24 8.65 -13.86
N ALA A 119 -10.61 7.84 -12.86
CA ALA A 119 -9.68 7.10 -12.04
C ALA A 119 -8.80 6.14 -12.86
N CYS A 120 -9.35 5.51 -13.90
CA CYS A 120 -8.57 4.66 -14.81
C CYS A 120 -7.48 5.44 -15.56
N LEU A 121 -7.73 6.68 -16.00
CA LEU A 121 -6.69 7.48 -16.64
C LEU A 121 -5.57 7.84 -15.66
N ALA A 122 -5.93 8.29 -14.46
CA ALA A 122 -4.95 8.57 -13.40
C ALA A 122 -4.15 7.32 -13.00
N TYR A 123 -4.78 6.15 -12.95
CA TYR A 123 -4.12 4.87 -12.73
C TYR A 123 -3.04 4.59 -13.80
N VAL A 124 -3.37 4.77 -15.07
CA VAL A 124 -2.42 4.56 -16.17
C VAL A 124 -1.25 5.55 -16.06
N PHE A 125 -1.51 6.81 -15.71
CA PHE A 125 -0.45 7.79 -15.46
C PHE A 125 0.49 7.36 -14.33
N ALA A 126 -0.09 6.83 -13.25
CA ALA A 126 0.67 6.39 -12.08
C ALA A 126 1.59 5.20 -12.36
N ILE A 127 1.04 4.11 -12.96
CA ILE A 127 1.79 2.85 -13.12
C ILE A 127 2.97 2.95 -14.09
N PHE A 128 2.91 3.87 -15.05
CA PHE A 128 3.98 4.10 -16.02
C PHE A 128 4.78 5.38 -15.75
N HIS A 129 4.62 6.00 -14.58
CA HIS A 129 5.29 7.25 -14.19
C HIS A 129 5.18 8.36 -15.24
N MET A 130 4.03 8.42 -15.93
CA MET A 130 3.83 9.34 -17.06
C MET A 130 3.85 10.80 -16.64
N THR A 131 3.42 11.11 -15.43
CA THR A 131 3.36 12.48 -14.88
C THR A 131 4.72 13.18 -14.81
N LYS A 132 5.82 12.44 -14.83
CA LYS A 132 7.17 12.99 -14.98
C LYS A 132 7.38 13.75 -16.30
N PHE A 133 6.71 13.35 -17.35
CA PHE A 133 6.93 13.79 -18.72
C PHE A 133 5.82 14.69 -19.23
N GLN A 134 4.74 14.85 -18.46
CA GLN A 134 3.56 15.63 -18.82
C GLN A 134 3.68 17.09 -18.38
N ALA A 135 2.96 17.98 -19.08
CA ALA A 135 2.89 19.38 -18.68
C ALA A 135 2.13 19.53 -17.37
N LYS A 136 2.81 20.07 -16.35
CA LYS A 136 2.25 20.20 -14.99
C LYS A 136 0.96 21.05 -14.97
N GLU A 137 0.92 22.07 -15.79
CA GLU A 137 -0.23 22.98 -15.96
C GLU A 137 -1.49 22.27 -16.49
N ILE A 138 -1.31 21.11 -17.11
CA ILE A 138 -2.41 20.31 -17.66
C ILE A 138 -2.78 19.16 -16.73
N VAL A 139 -1.78 18.41 -16.27
CA VAL A 139 -2.00 17.17 -15.51
C VAL A 139 -2.35 17.43 -14.05
N PHE A 140 -1.68 18.37 -13.38
CA PHE A 140 -1.92 18.60 -11.95
C PHE A 140 -3.33 19.10 -11.65
N PRO A 141 -3.93 20.07 -12.36
CA PRO A 141 -5.33 20.43 -12.14
C PRO A 141 -6.29 19.24 -12.29
N PHE A 142 -6.03 18.32 -13.21
CA PHE A 142 -6.83 17.10 -13.34
C PHE A 142 -6.69 16.18 -12.13
N LEU A 143 -5.46 15.96 -11.65
CA LEU A 143 -5.21 15.10 -10.50
C LEU A 143 -5.76 15.72 -9.20
N PHE A 144 -5.64 17.03 -9.01
CA PHE A 144 -6.22 17.73 -7.86
C PHE A 144 -7.76 17.73 -7.89
N ASP A 145 -8.38 17.78 -9.07
CA ASP A 145 -9.85 17.59 -9.21
C ASP A 145 -10.27 16.19 -8.76
N LEU A 146 -9.47 15.17 -9.08
CA LEU A 146 -9.71 13.81 -8.63
C LEU A 146 -9.48 13.63 -7.12
N LEU A 147 -8.54 14.35 -6.54
CA LEU A 147 -8.32 14.36 -5.10
C LEU A 147 -9.53 14.90 -4.32
N ARG A 148 -10.26 15.84 -4.88
CA ARG A 148 -11.51 16.39 -4.31
C ARG A 148 -12.71 15.46 -4.45
N ASN A 149 -12.57 14.38 -5.22
CA ASN A 149 -13.69 13.48 -5.51
C ASN A 149 -14.06 12.62 -4.29
N LYS A 150 -15.34 12.30 -4.13
CA LYS A 150 -15.85 11.41 -3.08
C LYS A 150 -15.40 9.95 -3.26
N SER A 151 -15.13 9.53 -4.50
CA SER A 151 -14.65 8.19 -4.81
C SER A 151 -13.23 7.97 -4.28
N LEU A 152 -13.04 6.95 -3.45
CA LEU A 152 -11.72 6.54 -2.95
C LEU A 152 -10.77 6.21 -4.12
N TYR A 153 -11.26 5.54 -5.16
CA TYR A 153 -10.45 5.17 -6.33
C TYR A 153 -9.90 6.39 -7.08
N CYS A 154 -10.68 7.48 -7.17
CA CYS A 154 -10.21 8.72 -7.78
C CYS A 154 -9.06 9.31 -6.95
N ARG A 155 -9.25 9.42 -5.63
CA ARG A 155 -8.24 10.00 -4.74
C ARG A 155 -6.95 9.17 -4.70
N GLU A 156 -7.07 7.86 -4.56
CA GLU A 156 -5.92 6.95 -4.48
C GLU A 156 -5.09 6.98 -5.78
N ASN A 157 -5.74 6.89 -6.94
CA ASN A 157 -5.03 6.93 -8.21
C ASN A 157 -4.44 8.33 -8.51
N ALA A 158 -5.10 9.41 -8.09
CA ALA A 158 -4.55 10.75 -8.18
C ALA A 158 -3.29 10.91 -7.31
N LEU A 159 -3.31 10.42 -6.07
CA LEU A 159 -2.14 10.43 -5.20
C LEU A 159 -0.98 9.63 -5.79
N ARG A 160 -1.24 8.42 -6.25
CA ARG A 160 -0.21 7.60 -6.91
C ARG A 160 0.40 8.30 -8.13
N ALA A 161 -0.43 8.97 -8.94
CA ALA A 161 0.06 9.73 -10.08
C ALA A 161 0.87 10.96 -9.65
N LEU A 162 0.49 11.64 -8.56
CA LEU A 162 1.28 12.74 -8.00
C LEU A 162 2.62 12.24 -7.44
N TYR A 163 2.65 11.10 -6.74
CA TYR A 163 3.90 10.50 -6.26
C TYR A 163 4.83 10.14 -7.43
N SER A 164 4.28 9.63 -8.52
CA SER A 164 5.07 9.30 -9.71
C SER A 164 5.57 10.51 -10.51
N SER A 165 5.16 11.74 -10.17
CA SER A 165 5.61 12.98 -10.83
C SER A 165 7.00 13.44 -10.39
N GLU A 166 7.50 12.95 -9.24
CA GLU A 166 8.72 13.43 -8.57
C GLU A 166 8.68 14.94 -8.21
N ASP A 167 7.50 15.55 -8.20
CA ASP A 167 7.33 16.94 -7.82
C ASP A 167 6.96 17.04 -6.32
N ILE A 168 7.94 17.45 -5.52
CA ILE A 168 7.79 17.56 -4.06
C ILE A 168 6.70 18.55 -3.69
N HIS A 169 6.63 19.69 -4.40
CA HIS A 169 5.63 20.72 -4.11
C HIS A 169 4.20 20.22 -4.38
N ALA A 170 4.01 19.47 -5.47
CA ALA A 170 2.71 18.87 -5.76
C ALA A 170 2.32 17.82 -4.71
N VAL A 171 3.26 17.01 -4.24
CA VAL A 171 3.03 16.04 -3.16
C VAL A 171 2.68 16.75 -1.85
N MET A 172 3.46 17.76 -1.44
CA MET A 172 3.18 18.54 -0.23
C MET A 172 1.81 19.21 -0.30
N GLN A 173 1.48 19.85 -1.43
CA GLN A 173 0.16 20.48 -1.64
C GLN A 173 -0.99 19.46 -1.54
N ALA A 174 -0.79 18.24 -2.05
CA ALA A 174 -1.78 17.18 -1.93
C ALA A 174 -1.99 16.72 -0.48
N LEU A 175 -0.90 16.60 0.30
CA LEU A 175 -0.97 16.24 1.72
C LEU A 175 -1.62 17.35 2.55
N GLU A 176 -1.28 18.60 2.32
CA GLU A 176 -1.93 19.77 2.97
C GLU A 176 -3.43 19.82 2.65
N PHE A 177 -3.80 19.58 1.39
CA PHE A 177 -5.21 19.50 0.99
C PHE A 177 -5.95 18.38 1.74
N LEU A 178 -5.36 17.19 1.84
CA LEU A 178 -5.95 16.06 2.57
C LEU A 178 -6.02 16.33 4.07
N ASN A 179 -5.03 17.00 4.63
CA ASN A 179 -5.02 17.40 6.03
C ASN A 179 -6.18 18.37 6.35
N ALA A 180 -6.42 19.36 5.48
CA ALA A 180 -7.54 20.29 5.61
C ALA A 180 -8.91 19.64 5.36
N ASN A 181 -8.96 18.43 4.82
CA ASN A 181 -10.19 17.71 4.45
C ASN A 181 -10.15 16.26 4.97
N GLU A 182 -10.18 16.09 6.29
CA GLU A 182 -10.03 14.80 6.96
C GLU A 182 -10.95 13.69 6.44
N GLN A 183 -12.18 14.02 6.04
CA GLN A 183 -13.15 13.08 5.47
C GLN A 183 -12.68 12.48 4.13
N LEU A 184 -11.70 13.11 3.49
CA LEU A 184 -11.09 12.62 2.25
C LEU A 184 -9.79 11.87 2.50
N LEU A 185 -9.26 11.92 3.73
CA LEU A 185 -8.00 11.25 4.08
C LEU A 185 -8.14 9.73 3.91
N PRO A 186 -7.26 9.08 3.14
CA PRO A 186 -7.26 7.62 3.04
C PRO A 186 -6.87 6.97 4.37
N HIS A 187 -7.06 5.66 4.45
CA HIS A 187 -6.59 4.90 5.61
C HIS A 187 -5.08 5.07 5.79
N LYS A 188 -4.62 5.20 7.04
CA LYS A 188 -3.21 5.49 7.40
C LYS A 188 -2.19 4.62 6.63
N LYS A 189 -2.46 3.33 6.49
CA LYS A 189 -1.59 2.42 5.75
C LYS A 189 -1.52 2.74 4.25
N ILE A 190 -2.65 3.06 3.62
CA ILE A 190 -2.70 3.39 2.18
C ILE A 190 -1.88 4.64 1.87
N LEU A 191 -1.95 5.65 2.75
CA LEU A 191 -1.18 6.87 2.60
C LEU A 191 0.32 6.61 2.78
N ALA A 192 0.70 5.91 3.84
CA ALA A 192 2.09 5.58 4.12
C ALA A 192 2.72 4.71 3.02
N ASP A 193 2.04 3.62 2.62
CA ASP A 193 2.51 2.74 1.55
C ASP A 193 2.60 3.47 0.19
N GLY A 194 1.65 4.38 -0.08
CA GLY A 194 1.68 5.21 -1.29
C GLY A 194 2.88 6.15 -1.31
N LEU A 195 3.18 6.84 -0.22
CA LEU A 195 4.34 7.73 -0.11
C LEU A 195 5.67 6.98 -0.28
N LEU A 196 5.74 5.70 0.07
CA LEU A 196 6.94 4.89 -0.16
C LEU A 196 7.29 4.72 -1.64
N SER A 197 6.34 4.92 -2.55
CA SER A 197 6.59 4.92 -3.99
C SER A 197 7.18 6.22 -4.52
N PHE A 198 7.24 7.28 -3.71
CA PHE A 198 7.86 8.55 -4.08
C PHE A 198 9.39 8.45 -3.99
N ASP A 199 10.09 8.76 -5.08
CA ASP A 199 11.53 8.49 -5.17
C ASP A 199 12.38 9.46 -4.33
N LYS A 200 11.97 10.74 -4.20
CA LYS A 200 12.74 11.78 -3.49
C LYS A 200 12.45 11.83 -1.99
N LYS A 201 12.60 10.69 -1.31
CA LYS A 201 12.30 10.55 0.12
C LYS A 201 13.17 11.43 1.00
N GLU A 202 14.46 11.52 0.68
CA GLU A 202 15.45 12.30 1.44
C GLU A 202 15.14 13.81 1.41
N GLU A 203 14.50 14.29 0.35
CA GLU A 203 14.08 15.69 0.24
C GLU A 203 12.68 15.93 0.85
N LEU A 204 11.80 14.93 0.78
CA LEU A 204 10.42 15.03 1.25
C LEU A 204 10.31 14.99 2.78
N ILE A 205 11.03 14.07 3.44
CA ILE A 205 10.88 13.83 4.89
C ILE A 205 11.20 15.09 5.72
N PRO A 206 12.28 15.85 5.46
CA PRO A 206 12.53 17.10 6.18
C PRO A 206 11.37 18.10 6.09
N LEU A 207 10.80 18.29 4.90
CA LEU A 207 9.67 19.19 4.68
C LEU A 207 8.40 18.73 5.41
N LEU A 208 8.17 17.42 5.45
CA LEU A 208 7.07 16.85 6.23
C LEU A 208 7.29 17.09 7.73
N TRP A 209 8.52 16.95 8.18
CA TRP A 209 8.85 17.13 9.59
C TRP A 209 8.70 18.58 10.05
N GLU A 210 9.14 19.53 9.24
CA GLU A 210 8.96 20.97 9.53
C GLU A 210 7.47 21.34 9.75
N LYS A 211 6.57 20.68 9.03
CA LYS A 211 5.12 20.90 9.13
C LYS A 211 4.40 19.87 10.01
N MET A 212 5.11 18.98 10.69
CA MET A 212 4.51 17.86 11.41
C MET A 212 3.46 18.34 12.45
N SER A 213 3.73 19.41 13.17
CA SER A 213 2.82 19.97 14.16
C SER A 213 1.55 20.63 13.58
N GLU A 214 1.55 20.97 12.30
CA GLU A 214 0.41 21.55 11.59
C GLU A 214 -0.56 20.47 11.07
N PHE A 215 -0.10 19.23 11.00
CA PHE A 215 -0.92 18.12 10.55
C PHE A 215 -1.82 17.60 11.67
N HIS A 216 -3.04 17.21 11.28
CA HIS A 216 -3.98 16.51 12.17
C HIS A 216 -3.39 15.17 12.67
N PRO A 217 -3.67 14.71 13.90
CA PRO A 217 -3.10 13.48 14.47
C PRO A 217 -3.18 12.27 13.55
N ARG A 218 -4.31 12.04 12.86
CA ARG A 218 -4.43 10.93 11.89
C ARG A 218 -3.44 11.04 10.71
N MET A 219 -3.16 12.26 10.25
CA MET A 219 -2.15 12.49 9.22
C MET A 219 -0.76 12.25 9.79
N GLN A 220 -0.46 12.78 10.98
CA GLN A 220 0.82 12.58 11.66
C GLN A 220 1.15 11.10 11.80
N VAL A 221 0.21 10.27 12.27
CA VAL A 221 0.40 8.81 12.38
C VAL A 221 0.74 8.18 11.03
N SER A 222 0.08 8.61 9.95
CA SER A 222 0.38 8.10 8.60
C SER A 222 1.78 8.48 8.12
N LEU A 223 2.21 9.71 8.41
CA LEU A 223 3.55 10.22 8.06
C LEU A 223 4.64 9.57 8.91
N LEU A 224 4.40 9.35 10.20
CA LEU A 224 5.34 8.61 11.08
C LEU A 224 5.50 7.17 10.62
N ASP A 225 4.41 6.50 10.23
CA ASP A 225 4.48 5.16 9.64
C ASP A 225 5.27 5.17 8.31
N TYR A 226 5.09 6.19 7.47
CA TYR A 226 5.90 6.36 6.26
C TYR A 226 7.39 6.51 6.60
N ILE A 227 7.75 7.43 7.50
CA ILE A 227 9.13 7.69 7.91
C ILE A 227 9.79 6.43 8.48
N ARG A 228 9.05 5.64 9.27
CA ARG A 228 9.51 4.36 9.81
C ARG A 228 9.98 3.36 8.74
N TYR A 229 9.34 3.36 7.56
CA TYR A 229 9.76 2.48 6.47
C TYR A 229 10.77 3.14 5.53
N ALA A 230 10.82 4.45 5.49
CA ALA A 230 11.64 5.22 4.56
C ALA A 230 13.06 5.49 5.07
N SER A 231 13.24 5.78 6.38
CA SER A 231 14.53 6.25 6.91
C SER A 231 14.76 5.89 8.38
N SER A 232 16.02 5.61 8.73
CA SER A 232 16.49 5.36 10.11
C SER A 232 17.04 6.62 10.79
N ASN A 233 17.10 7.77 10.11
CA ASN A 233 17.87 8.94 10.50
C ASN A 233 17.09 9.94 11.36
N TRP A 234 15.89 9.59 11.82
CA TRP A 234 14.94 10.50 12.51
C TRP A 234 14.73 10.12 13.97
N LYS A 235 15.78 9.57 14.62
CA LYS A 235 15.68 9.07 16.00
C LYS A 235 15.46 10.19 17.01
N ASP A 236 16.13 11.32 16.86
CA ASP A 236 16.01 12.45 17.80
C ASP A 236 14.62 13.07 17.77
N GLU A 237 14.10 13.28 16.57
CA GLU A 237 12.78 13.83 16.35
C GLU A 237 11.67 12.85 16.81
N MET A 238 11.84 11.57 16.51
CA MET A 238 10.92 10.52 16.98
C MET A 238 10.92 10.39 18.50
N LEU A 239 12.09 10.54 19.15
CA LEU A 239 12.20 10.50 20.60
C LEU A 239 11.51 11.73 21.23
N SER A 240 11.77 12.92 20.71
CA SER A 240 11.10 14.15 21.16
C SER A 240 9.58 14.03 21.04
N MET A 241 9.09 13.50 19.92
CA MET A 241 7.65 13.31 19.72
C MET A 241 7.06 12.24 20.64
N LEU A 242 7.79 11.15 20.90
CA LEU A 242 7.40 10.11 21.84
C LEU A 242 7.20 10.64 23.25
N GLU A 243 8.11 11.52 23.70
CA GLU A 243 8.12 12.08 25.05
C GLU A 243 7.10 13.20 25.25
N THR A 244 6.83 13.98 24.21
CA THR A 244 5.98 15.18 24.31
C THR A 244 4.52 14.93 23.91
N SER A 245 4.24 13.95 23.06
CA SER A 245 2.88 13.70 22.59
C SER A 245 2.00 13.08 23.68
N GLN A 246 0.75 13.60 23.77
CA GLN A 246 -0.30 13.01 24.61
C GLN A 246 -1.24 12.10 23.79
N ASP A 247 -1.07 12.04 22.47
CA ASP A 247 -1.86 11.18 21.59
C ASP A 247 -1.27 9.77 21.54
N MET A 248 -2.04 8.79 21.97
CA MET A 248 -1.62 7.39 22.07
C MET A 248 -1.25 6.78 20.69
N GLU A 249 -1.95 7.14 19.63
CA GLU A 249 -1.65 6.61 18.29
C GLU A 249 -0.31 7.16 17.77
N ILE A 250 0.02 8.41 18.09
CA ILE A 250 1.33 9.00 17.79
C ILE A 250 2.42 8.30 18.59
N GLN A 251 2.21 8.11 19.90
CA GLN A 251 3.17 7.35 20.72
C GLN A 251 3.40 5.93 20.18
N ILE A 252 2.32 5.23 19.80
CA ILE A 252 2.42 3.90 19.17
C ILE A 252 3.24 3.94 17.87
N ALA A 253 3.06 4.96 17.02
CA ALA A 253 3.82 5.11 15.79
C ALA A 253 5.32 5.30 16.07
N CYS A 254 5.67 6.15 17.06
CA CYS A 254 7.05 6.35 17.51
C CYS A 254 7.64 5.08 18.14
N VAL A 255 6.90 4.38 18.99
CA VAL A 255 7.31 3.09 19.57
C VAL A 255 7.63 2.07 18.47
N ARG A 256 6.80 1.99 17.44
CA ARG A 256 7.05 1.10 16.28
C ARG A 256 8.29 1.50 15.49
N TYR A 257 8.62 2.78 15.44
CA TYR A 257 9.87 3.25 14.85
C TYR A 257 11.07 2.70 15.65
N PHE A 258 11.06 2.81 16.97
CA PHE A 258 12.12 2.29 17.85
C PHE A 258 12.17 0.75 17.90
N GLY A 259 11.05 0.07 17.66
CA GLY A 259 11.02 -1.37 17.44
C GLY A 259 11.69 -1.82 16.13
N ARG A 260 11.99 -0.88 15.22
CA ARG A 260 12.73 -1.14 13.96
C ARG A 260 14.15 -0.59 14.01
N TYR A 261 14.36 0.57 14.61
CA TYR A 261 15.65 1.27 14.69
C TYR A 261 15.98 1.56 16.15
N GLN A 262 16.75 0.69 16.74
CA GLN A 262 17.13 0.75 18.16
C GLN A 262 17.71 2.11 18.55
N ASP A 263 17.29 2.60 19.73
CA ASP A 263 17.87 3.73 20.42
C ASP A 263 17.68 3.53 21.94
N GLU A 264 18.77 3.43 22.67
CA GLU A 264 18.76 3.16 24.11
C GLU A 264 17.99 4.22 24.93
N ARG A 265 17.88 5.44 24.41
CA ARG A 265 17.13 6.53 25.07
C ARG A 265 15.64 6.22 25.17
N SER A 266 15.11 5.41 24.25
CA SER A 266 13.68 5.02 24.27
C SER A 266 13.36 3.92 25.28
N VAL A 267 14.36 3.22 25.81
CA VAL A 267 14.18 2.02 26.65
C VAL A 267 13.37 2.31 27.91
N SER A 268 13.62 3.44 28.58
CA SER A 268 12.89 3.83 29.79
C SER A 268 11.39 3.96 29.54
N PHE A 269 11.01 4.57 28.40
CA PHE A 269 9.61 4.70 27.97
C PHE A 269 9.00 3.32 27.68
N LEU A 270 9.72 2.49 26.90
CA LEU A 270 9.26 1.15 26.53
C LEU A 270 9.01 0.26 27.75
N LEU A 271 9.97 0.24 28.70
CA LEU A 271 9.86 -0.55 29.93
C LEU A 271 8.76 -0.06 30.86
N HIS A 272 8.53 1.25 30.92
CA HIS A 272 7.45 1.85 31.72
C HIS A 272 6.09 1.43 31.19
N HIS A 273 5.82 1.67 29.92
CA HIS A 273 4.51 1.40 29.34
C HIS A 273 4.25 -0.09 29.05
N ALA A 274 5.29 -0.92 28.95
CA ALA A 274 5.12 -2.37 28.86
C ALA A 274 4.54 -2.98 30.14
N LYS A 275 4.67 -2.33 31.30
CA LYS A 275 4.14 -2.76 32.60
C LYS A 275 2.74 -2.25 32.93
N GLU A 276 2.20 -1.32 32.14
CA GLU A 276 0.94 -0.66 32.45
C GLU A 276 -0.27 -1.56 32.15
N GLU A 277 -0.89 -2.07 33.20
CA GLU A 277 -2.15 -2.87 33.12
C GLU A 277 -3.39 -1.97 33.26
N LYS A 278 -3.48 -0.85 32.52
CA LYS A 278 -4.66 0.03 32.55
C LYS A 278 -5.63 -0.33 31.44
N GLU A 279 -6.93 -0.34 31.76
CA GLU A 279 -7.99 -0.41 30.75
C GLU A 279 -7.84 0.80 29.79
N GLY A 280 -7.87 0.52 28.47
CA GLY A 280 -7.81 1.54 27.42
C GLY A 280 -6.41 1.93 26.90
N VAL A 281 -5.33 1.36 27.47
CA VAL A 281 -3.94 1.62 26.98
C VAL A 281 -3.21 0.35 26.52
N TRP A 282 -3.92 -0.74 26.37
CA TRP A 282 -3.32 -2.05 26.01
C TRP A 282 -2.66 -2.02 24.62
N GLU A 283 -3.09 -1.15 23.69
CA GLU A 283 -2.48 -0.99 22.38
C GLU A 283 -1.06 -0.42 22.48
N LEU A 284 -0.85 0.58 23.34
CA LEU A 284 0.48 1.14 23.60
C LEU A 284 1.35 0.13 24.34
N GLN A 285 0.83 -0.52 25.39
CA GLN A 285 1.49 -1.61 26.08
C GLN A 285 1.96 -2.68 25.10
N ASN A 286 1.06 -3.14 24.23
CA ASN A 286 1.35 -4.16 23.23
C ASN A 286 2.41 -3.72 22.21
N ALA A 287 2.42 -2.46 21.79
CA ALA A 287 3.45 -1.91 20.93
C ALA A 287 4.81 -1.87 21.62
N CYS A 288 4.86 -1.44 22.89
CA CYS A 288 6.08 -1.43 23.69
C CYS A 288 6.64 -2.84 23.89
N ILE A 289 5.81 -3.82 24.25
CA ILE A 289 6.19 -5.24 24.38
C ILE A 289 6.79 -5.74 23.06
N SER A 290 6.18 -5.41 21.93
CA SER A 290 6.71 -5.82 20.63
C SER A 290 8.04 -5.14 20.27
N ALA A 291 8.22 -3.86 20.64
CA ALA A 291 9.47 -3.13 20.44
C ALA A 291 10.62 -3.67 21.31
N LEU A 292 10.32 -4.10 22.54
CA LEU A 292 11.29 -4.67 23.47
C LEU A 292 11.98 -5.94 22.95
N ALA A 293 11.44 -6.61 21.94
CA ALA A 293 12.13 -7.68 21.23
C ALA A 293 13.50 -7.28 20.64
N MET A 294 13.73 -5.97 20.46
CA MET A 294 14.98 -5.42 19.94
C MET A 294 15.94 -4.94 21.05
N TYR A 295 15.55 -5.01 22.33
CA TYR A 295 16.29 -4.46 23.47
C TYR A 295 16.58 -5.56 24.51
N PRO A 296 17.57 -6.42 24.26
CA PRO A 296 17.92 -7.48 25.20
C PRO A 296 18.44 -6.92 26.53
N GLY A 297 17.96 -7.46 27.65
CA GLY A 297 18.37 -7.04 28.96
C GLY A 297 17.57 -7.73 30.08
N PRO A 298 18.07 -7.73 31.33
CA PRO A 298 17.40 -8.43 32.43
C PRO A 298 16.01 -7.87 32.73
N GLN A 299 15.84 -6.55 32.69
CA GLN A 299 14.51 -5.90 32.89
C GLN A 299 13.52 -6.21 31.77
N THR A 300 13.97 -6.23 30.51
CA THR A 300 13.17 -6.64 29.37
C THR A 300 12.69 -8.09 29.54
N LEU A 301 13.61 -8.99 29.89
CA LEU A 301 13.28 -10.39 30.10
C LEU A 301 12.24 -10.57 31.20
N GLU A 302 12.41 -9.90 32.35
CA GLU A 302 11.47 -9.95 33.48
C GLU A 302 10.07 -9.50 33.07
N ILE A 303 9.97 -8.35 32.38
CA ILE A 303 8.69 -7.80 31.93
C ILE A 303 8.02 -8.75 30.92
N LEU A 304 8.76 -9.16 29.90
CA LEU A 304 8.19 -10.04 28.88
C LEU A 304 7.72 -11.38 29.47
N LYS A 305 8.46 -11.93 30.42
CA LYS A 305 8.03 -13.15 31.15
C LYS A 305 6.75 -12.92 31.92
N LYS A 306 6.63 -11.82 32.67
CA LYS A 306 5.42 -11.47 33.41
C LYS A 306 4.22 -11.33 32.43
N GLU A 307 4.40 -10.64 31.33
CA GLU A 307 3.33 -10.33 30.38
C GLU A 307 2.87 -11.52 29.53
N THR A 308 3.57 -12.67 29.57
CA THR A 308 3.05 -13.93 29.00
C THR A 308 1.81 -14.43 29.74
N SER A 309 1.57 -13.99 30.98
CA SER A 309 0.39 -14.30 31.77
C SER A 309 -0.65 -13.17 31.80
N SER A 310 -0.50 -12.16 30.95
CA SER A 310 -1.45 -11.04 30.82
C SER A 310 -2.87 -11.53 30.52
N LYS A 311 -3.89 -10.83 31.05
CA LYS A 311 -5.30 -11.09 30.74
C LYS A 311 -5.64 -10.78 29.27
N ASN A 312 -4.93 -9.82 28.65
CA ASN A 312 -5.11 -9.46 27.27
C ASN A 312 -4.37 -10.46 26.36
N TRP A 313 -5.11 -11.08 25.44
CA TRP A 313 -4.54 -12.08 24.53
C TRP A 313 -3.45 -11.52 23.62
N TYR A 314 -3.61 -10.29 23.11
CA TYR A 314 -2.61 -9.65 22.22
C TYR A 314 -1.30 -9.36 22.96
N VAL A 315 -1.40 -8.88 24.19
CA VAL A 315 -0.24 -8.63 25.07
C VAL A 315 0.51 -9.94 25.32
N ARG A 316 -0.20 -10.98 25.71
CA ARG A 316 0.37 -12.33 25.94
C ARG A 316 1.05 -12.91 24.71
N TYR A 317 0.37 -12.81 23.55
CA TYR A 317 0.91 -13.28 22.28
C TYR A 317 2.22 -12.57 21.91
N ASN A 318 2.24 -11.23 21.99
CA ASN A 318 3.44 -10.47 21.63
C ASN A 318 4.56 -10.58 22.66
N ALA A 319 4.25 -10.77 23.95
CA ALA A 319 5.26 -11.06 24.97
C ALA A 319 5.98 -12.39 24.68
N ALA A 320 5.22 -13.46 24.42
CA ALA A 320 5.78 -14.75 24.03
C ALA A 320 6.59 -14.67 22.73
N LYS A 321 6.10 -13.96 21.72
CA LYS A 321 6.80 -13.72 20.46
C LYS A 321 8.11 -12.96 20.67
N SER A 322 8.10 -11.90 21.47
CA SER A 322 9.29 -11.11 21.78
C SER A 322 10.36 -11.92 22.52
N LEU A 323 9.97 -12.78 23.46
CA LEU A 323 10.86 -13.74 24.12
C LEU A 323 11.51 -14.71 23.11
N ALA A 324 10.76 -15.22 22.17
CA ALA A 324 11.26 -16.13 21.14
C ALA A 324 12.23 -15.41 20.17
N VAL A 325 11.95 -14.16 19.79
CA VAL A 325 12.82 -13.32 18.93
C VAL A 325 14.14 -13.00 19.63
N LEU A 326 14.12 -12.64 20.92
CA LEU A 326 15.31 -12.39 21.74
C LEU A 326 16.24 -13.61 21.84
N ASN A 327 15.79 -14.79 21.39
CA ASN A 327 16.56 -16.03 21.46
C ASN A 327 17.03 -16.36 22.90
N THR A 328 16.16 -16.08 23.84
CA THR A 328 16.40 -16.33 25.26
C THR A 328 16.64 -17.82 25.50
N ASP A 329 17.66 -18.14 26.33
CA ASP A 329 17.95 -19.52 26.71
C ASP A 329 16.70 -20.19 27.31
N ARG A 330 16.47 -21.45 26.94
CA ARG A 330 15.36 -22.24 27.48
C ARG A 330 15.36 -22.38 29.00
N ASP A 331 16.56 -22.44 29.58
CA ASP A 331 16.69 -22.49 31.02
C ASP A 331 16.23 -21.21 31.70
N ALA A 332 16.45 -20.06 31.07
CA ALA A 332 15.91 -18.77 31.54
C ALA A 332 14.38 -18.66 31.40
N LEU A 333 13.73 -19.51 30.62
CA LEU A 333 12.29 -19.59 30.41
C LEU A 333 11.63 -20.77 31.16
N ALA A 334 12.41 -21.51 31.99
CA ALA A 334 11.93 -22.71 32.67
C ALA A 334 10.74 -22.45 33.59
N ASP A 335 10.66 -21.29 34.21
CA ASP A 335 9.53 -20.87 35.07
C ASP A 335 8.20 -20.77 34.32
N ILE A 336 8.20 -20.40 33.06
CA ILE A 336 6.99 -20.40 32.21
C ILE A 336 6.73 -21.80 31.64
N LEU A 337 7.76 -22.44 31.10
CA LEU A 337 7.65 -23.75 30.42
C LEU A 337 7.26 -24.89 31.37
N GLN A 338 7.66 -24.77 32.66
CA GLN A 338 7.32 -25.73 33.73
C GLN A 338 6.26 -25.18 34.70
N GLY A 339 5.80 -23.94 34.48
CA GLY A 339 4.83 -23.26 35.33
C GLY A 339 3.42 -23.80 35.21
N ASN A 340 2.54 -23.32 36.08
CA ASN A 340 1.13 -23.75 36.15
C ASN A 340 0.22 -23.01 35.18
N ASP A 341 0.67 -21.90 34.56
CA ASP A 341 -0.11 -21.17 33.56
C ASP A 341 -0.02 -21.89 32.20
N ARG A 342 -1.02 -22.74 31.95
CA ARG A 342 -1.11 -23.51 30.71
C ARG A 342 -1.10 -22.63 29.46
N TYR A 343 -1.78 -21.47 29.49
CA TYR A 343 -1.89 -20.59 28.32
C TYR A 343 -0.57 -19.88 28.03
N ALA A 344 0.16 -19.43 29.04
CA ALA A 344 1.48 -18.84 28.88
C ALA A 344 2.46 -19.87 28.29
N LYS A 345 2.45 -21.10 28.79
CA LYS A 345 3.27 -22.20 28.30
C LYS A 345 2.98 -22.52 26.83
N GLU A 346 1.73 -22.84 26.48
CA GLU A 346 1.35 -23.22 25.12
C GLU A 346 1.67 -22.08 24.11
N MET A 347 1.45 -20.82 24.50
CA MET A 347 1.75 -19.68 23.68
C MET A 347 3.26 -19.53 23.42
N LEU A 348 4.06 -19.68 24.48
CA LEU A 348 5.53 -19.57 24.37
C LEU A 348 6.12 -20.72 23.54
N GLU A 349 5.68 -21.98 23.77
CA GLU A 349 6.09 -23.14 22.99
C GLU A 349 5.80 -22.94 21.50
N TYR A 350 4.59 -22.46 21.18
CA TYR A 350 4.20 -22.15 19.80
C TYR A 350 5.12 -21.13 19.14
N GLN A 351 5.42 -20.01 19.83
CA GLN A 351 6.28 -18.95 19.29
C GLN A 351 7.73 -19.40 19.12
N LEU A 352 8.25 -20.19 20.07
CA LEU A 352 9.60 -20.76 19.97
C LEU A 352 9.74 -21.73 18.78
N ASP A 353 8.70 -22.49 18.48
CA ASP A 353 8.72 -23.42 17.35
C ASP A 353 8.54 -22.67 16.02
N GLU A 354 7.70 -21.62 15.96
CA GLU A 354 7.55 -20.77 14.79
C GLU A 354 8.87 -20.10 14.39
N VAL A 355 9.58 -19.50 15.34
CA VAL A 355 10.90 -18.87 15.10
C VAL A 355 11.93 -19.89 14.61
N LYS A 356 11.92 -21.14 15.14
CA LYS A 356 12.80 -22.21 14.63
C LYS A 356 12.49 -22.57 13.18
N VAL A 357 11.22 -22.64 12.81
CA VAL A 357 10.80 -22.94 11.42
C VAL A 357 11.24 -21.80 10.50
N GLN A 358 11.02 -20.55 10.87
CA GLN A 358 11.42 -19.38 10.08
C GLN A 358 12.94 -19.34 9.86
N ARG A 359 13.74 -19.54 10.91
CA ARG A 359 15.21 -19.61 10.81
C ARG A 359 15.71 -20.74 9.89
N ARG A 360 15.03 -21.91 9.89
CA ARG A 360 15.37 -23.02 8.97
C ARG A 360 14.99 -22.73 7.53
N ALA A 361 13.95 -21.95 7.32
CA ALA A 361 13.49 -21.53 5.98
C ALA A 361 14.33 -20.38 5.39
N GLY A 362 15.25 -19.79 6.17
CA GLY A 362 16.05 -18.63 5.74
C GLY A 362 15.25 -17.33 5.66
N LEU A 363 14.12 -17.25 6.37
CA LEU A 363 13.22 -16.10 6.46
C LEU A 363 13.51 -15.25 7.69
#